data_f2ad6a117d66ccd2f4903875d7544745
#
_entry.id   f2ad6a117d66ccd2f4903875d7544745
#
_cell.length_a   1.000
_cell.length_b   1.000
_cell.length_c   1.000
_cell.angle_alpha   90.00
_cell.angle_beta   90.00
_cell.angle_gamma   90.00
#
_symmetry.space_group_name_H-M   'P 1'
#
loop_
_entity.id
_entity.type
_entity.pdbx_description
1 polymer ?
#
loop_
_entity_poly.entity_id
_entity_poly.type
_entity_poly.pdbx_seq_one_letter_code
_entity_poly.pdbx_strand_id
1 'polypeptide(L)'
;NYLCNSFRPDFSSPSTHLLYGYWVGATPDGRASRDMLGYGVDPLYGSAENGLGFRMLSNMKLPFCKMCGGYASHLGVDPKYFKAESYEGKGLEFRDRIVKPLFFNPLNSDVSPFYLYVNVTTAEILRKVLKNPKKYAPSGVYIMRIHGTFVNFLDLSPAIQQDIIKRLDPGSTSM
;
A
#
# COMPACT_ATOMS: atom_id res chain seq x y z
N ASN A 1 -10.84 1.70 -35.39
CA ASN A 1 -11.52 1.97 -34.14
C ASN A 1 -13.00 2.21 -34.36
N TYR A 2 -13.82 1.18 -34.21
CA TYR A 2 -15.25 1.22 -34.55
C TYR A 2 -16.13 1.86 -33.46
N LEU A 3 -15.61 2.00 -32.24
CA LEU A 3 -16.40 2.36 -31.07
C LEU A 3 -15.99 3.69 -30.43
N CYS A 4 -14.84 4.25 -30.78
CA CYS A 4 -14.35 5.50 -30.19
C CYS A 4 -13.81 6.42 -31.27
N ASN A 5 -14.12 7.69 -31.18
CA ASN A 5 -13.57 8.74 -32.04
C ASN A 5 -12.16 9.16 -31.62
N SER A 6 -11.70 8.78 -30.44
CA SER A 6 -10.37 9.07 -29.94
C SER A 6 -9.83 7.90 -29.12
N PHE A 7 -8.51 7.71 -29.17
CA PHE A 7 -7.78 6.76 -28.34
C PHE A 7 -6.78 7.54 -27.50
N ARG A 8 -6.86 7.41 -26.18
CA ARG A 8 -5.94 8.02 -25.24
C ARG A 8 -5.15 6.92 -24.52
N PRO A 9 -3.83 6.82 -24.74
CA PRO A 9 -2.99 5.94 -23.92
C PRO A 9 -2.96 6.45 -22.47
N ASP A 10 -2.93 5.54 -21.55
CA ASP A 10 -3.03 5.86 -20.13
C ASP A 10 -2.18 4.93 -19.24
N PHE A 11 -1.92 5.36 -18.02
CA PHE A 11 -1.26 4.57 -17.00
C PHE A 11 -2.30 4.01 -16.04
N SER A 12 -2.14 2.73 -15.67
CA SER A 12 -2.91 2.12 -14.61
C SER A 12 -1.97 1.33 -13.68
N SER A 13 -2.35 1.16 -12.43
CA SER A 13 -1.58 0.37 -11.49
C SER A 13 -2.29 -0.95 -11.18
N PRO A 14 -1.88 -2.06 -11.79
CA PRO A 14 -2.47 -3.36 -11.53
C PRO A 14 -2.10 -3.86 -10.13
N SER A 15 -2.99 -4.65 -9.53
CA SER A 15 -2.82 -5.20 -8.19
C SER A 15 -2.32 -6.66 -8.16
N THR A 16 -1.97 -7.21 -9.31
CA THR A 16 -1.52 -8.61 -9.47
C THR A 16 0.00 -8.75 -9.49
N HIS A 17 0.67 -7.96 -8.66
CA HIS A 17 2.13 -7.85 -8.59
C HIS A 17 2.87 -9.16 -8.30
N LEU A 18 2.28 -10.07 -7.51
CA LEU A 18 2.83 -11.40 -7.24
C LEU A 18 2.84 -12.26 -8.51
N LEU A 19 1.71 -12.33 -9.20
CA LEU A 19 1.55 -13.13 -10.40
C LEU A 19 2.45 -12.62 -11.53
N TYR A 20 2.46 -11.31 -11.77
CA TYR A 20 3.29 -10.74 -12.82
C TYR A 20 4.78 -10.83 -12.49
N GLY A 21 5.16 -10.64 -11.23
CA GLY A 21 6.54 -10.80 -10.78
C GLY A 21 7.11 -12.19 -11.05
N TYR A 22 6.28 -13.23 -10.91
CA TYR A 22 6.69 -14.60 -11.18
C TYR A 22 7.19 -14.81 -12.63
N TRP A 23 6.63 -14.09 -13.59
CA TRP A 23 7.01 -14.19 -15.00
C TRP A 23 8.10 -13.21 -15.45
N VAL A 24 8.53 -12.32 -14.57
CA VAL A 24 9.53 -11.28 -14.87
C VAL A 24 10.91 -11.73 -14.39
N GLY A 25 11.93 -11.59 -15.23
CA GLY A 25 13.33 -11.84 -14.90
C GLY A 25 13.88 -10.85 -13.87
N ALA A 26 15.13 -11.03 -13.46
CA ALA A 26 15.83 -10.08 -12.58
C ALA A 26 15.89 -8.68 -13.21
N THR A 27 15.85 -7.64 -12.38
CA THR A 27 15.89 -6.24 -12.82
C THR A 27 17.13 -5.52 -12.25
N PRO A 28 17.64 -4.47 -12.94
CA PRO A 28 18.88 -3.79 -12.53
C PRO A 28 18.83 -3.10 -11.16
N ASP A 29 17.64 -2.85 -10.63
CA ASP A 29 17.40 -2.29 -9.29
C ASP A 29 17.61 -3.28 -8.13
N GLY A 30 18.07 -4.51 -8.46
CA GLY A 30 18.34 -5.54 -7.47
C GLY A 30 17.22 -6.54 -7.21
N ARG A 31 16.06 -6.41 -7.89
CA ARG A 31 14.98 -7.39 -7.77
C ARG A 31 15.41 -8.72 -8.40
N ALA A 32 15.30 -9.82 -7.65
CA ALA A 32 15.60 -11.15 -8.17
C ALA A 32 14.54 -11.64 -9.16
N SER A 33 14.91 -12.60 -10.01
CA SER A 33 13.96 -13.26 -10.91
C SER A 33 12.85 -13.94 -10.10
N ARG A 34 11.62 -13.79 -10.54
CA ARG A 34 10.40 -14.32 -9.90
C ARG A 34 9.99 -13.65 -8.58
N ASP A 35 10.73 -12.64 -8.13
CA ASP A 35 10.26 -11.81 -7.03
C ASP A 35 9.09 -10.93 -7.46
N MET A 36 8.27 -10.54 -6.49
CA MET A 36 7.13 -9.67 -6.75
C MET A 36 7.57 -8.30 -7.29
N LEU A 37 6.69 -7.70 -8.07
CA LEU A 37 6.82 -6.31 -8.51
C LEU A 37 6.36 -5.34 -7.42
N GLY A 38 6.53 -4.04 -7.64
CA GLY A 38 5.97 -3.00 -6.80
C GLY A 38 4.45 -3.13 -6.65
N TYR A 39 3.89 -2.65 -5.56
CA TYR A 39 2.50 -2.80 -5.19
C TYR A 39 1.70 -1.54 -5.52
N GLY A 40 1.06 -1.51 -6.66
CA GLY A 40 0.46 -0.29 -7.18
C GLY A 40 1.53 0.74 -7.54
N VAL A 41 1.41 1.95 -7.00
CA VAL A 41 2.46 2.98 -7.10
C VAL A 41 3.45 2.95 -5.95
N ASP A 42 3.34 1.98 -5.06
CA ASP A 42 4.23 1.84 -3.93
C ASP A 42 5.54 1.17 -4.33
N PRO A 43 6.67 1.60 -3.77
CA PRO A 43 7.94 0.95 -3.98
C PRO A 43 7.93 -0.47 -3.39
N LEU A 44 8.77 -1.33 -3.94
CA LEU A 44 9.03 -2.65 -3.36
C LEU A 44 9.58 -2.47 -1.92
N TYR A 45 9.29 -3.43 -1.04
CA TYR A 45 9.85 -3.41 0.31
C TYR A 45 11.39 -3.34 0.24
N GLY A 46 11.99 -2.60 1.17
CA GLY A 46 13.43 -2.32 1.18
C GLY A 46 13.89 -1.21 0.22
N SER A 47 13.00 -0.68 -0.63
CA SER A 47 13.34 0.39 -1.59
C SER A 47 12.98 1.80 -1.10
N ALA A 48 12.33 1.93 0.05
CA ALA A 48 11.91 3.21 0.63
C ALA A 48 12.18 3.25 2.14
N GLU A 49 13.44 3.11 2.50
CA GLU A 49 13.89 3.00 3.90
C GLU A 49 13.72 4.30 4.72
N ASN A 50 13.53 5.43 4.04
CA ASN A 50 13.44 6.75 4.70
C ASN A 50 12.04 7.05 5.28
N GLY A 51 11.13 6.10 5.25
CA GLY A 51 9.82 6.19 5.87
C GLY A 51 8.74 6.86 5.02
N LEU A 52 7.56 6.98 5.61
CA LEU A 52 6.32 7.37 4.95
C LEU A 52 6.39 8.75 4.28
N GLY A 53 6.97 9.74 4.93
CA GLY A 53 7.03 11.11 4.41
C GLY A 53 7.77 11.18 3.06
N PHE A 54 8.91 10.52 2.95
CA PHE A 54 9.68 10.47 1.69
C PHE A 54 8.97 9.67 0.61
N ARG A 55 8.29 8.58 0.97
CA ARG A 55 7.45 7.83 0.05
C ARG A 55 6.32 8.69 -0.51
N MET A 56 5.62 9.43 0.35
CA MET A 56 4.57 10.36 -0.06
C MET A 56 5.11 11.43 -1.01
N LEU A 57 6.25 12.05 -0.68
CA LEU A 57 6.91 13.04 -1.55
C LEU A 57 7.30 12.45 -2.90
N SER A 58 7.73 11.19 -2.94
CA SER A 58 8.05 10.51 -4.20
C SER A 58 6.79 10.28 -5.04
N ASN A 59 5.73 9.78 -4.43
CA ASN A 59 4.45 9.55 -5.11
C ASN A 59 3.86 10.85 -5.68
N MET A 60 4.00 11.96 -4.97
CA MET A 60 3.50 13.27 -5.42
C MET A 60 4.21 13.82 -6.68
N LYS A 61 5.36 13.27 -7.06
CA LYS A 61 6.05 13.61 -8.31
C LYS A 61 5.50 12.86 -9.54
N LEU A 62 4.62 11.90 -9.35
CA LEU A 62 4.01 11.17 -10.44
C LEU A 62 3.05 12.07 -11.23
N PRO A 63 3.00 11.93 -12.56
CA PRO A 63 2.14 12.74 -13.41
C PRO A 63 0.69 12.25 -13.35
N PHE A 64 0.01 12.48 -12.24
CA PHE A 64 -1.32 11.97 -11.96
C PHE A 64 -2.36 12.38 -13.03
N CYS A 65 -2.22 13.56 -13.65
CA CYS A 65 -3.06 13.98 -14.75
C CYS A 65 -3.03 13.04 -15.98
N LYS A 66 -2.00 12.18 -16.07
CA LYS A 66 -1.85 11.17 -17.12
C LYS A 66 -2.28 9.77 -16.68
N MET A 67 -2.74 9.60 -15.44
CA MET A 67 -3.05 8.29 -14.83
C MET A 67 -4.57 8.10 -14.69
N CYS A 68 -5.31 8.25 -15.79
CA CYS A 68 -6.78 8.17 -15.79
C CYS A 68 -7.32 6.76 -15.56
N GLY A 69 -6.49 5.72 -15.76
CA GLY A 69 -6.84 4.33 -15.45
C GLY A 69 -6.90 4.00 -13.95
N GLY A 70 -6.51 4.97 -13.10
CA GLY A 70 -6.46 4.82 -11.66
C GLY A 70 -5.17 4.19 -11.17
N TYR A 71 -4.80 4.49 -9.95
CA TYR A 71 -3.63 3.93 -9.27
C TYR A 71 -3.91 3.78 -7.78
N ALA A 72 -3.28 2.80 -7.19
CA ALA A 72 -3.47 2.44 -5.80
C ALA A 72 -2.17 2.58 -5.00
N SER A 73 -2.29 3.11 -3.80
CA SER A 73 -1.25 3.08 -2.77
C SER A 73 -1.76 2.35 -1.53
N HIS A 74 -0.88 1.58 -0.92
CA HIS A 74 -1.17 0.80 0.28
C HIS A 74 -0.34 1.33 1.43
N LEU A 75 -1.01 1.71 2.49
CA LEU A 75 -0.40 2.30 3.65
C LEU A 75 -0.62 1.43 4.88
N GLY A 76 0.48 0.95 5.46
CA GLY A 76 0.48 0.43 6.81
C GLY A 76 0.84 1.54 7.78
N VAL A 77 0.07 1.71 8.83
CA VAL A 77 0.33 2.72 9.87
C VAL A 77 0.43 2.03 11.21
N ASP A 78 1.53 2.27 11.93
CA ASP A 78 1.63 1.83 13.32
C ASP A 78 0.57 2.57 14.16
N PRO A 79 -0.25 1.86 14.95
CA PRO A 79 -1.21 2.49 15.86
C PRO A 79 -0.57 3.56 16.77
N LYS A 80 0.70 3.40 17.12
CA LYS A 80 1.47 4.36 17.93
C LYS A 80 1.78 5.68 17.24
N TYR A 81 1.61 5.75 15.92
CA TYR A 81 1.79 6.98 15.14
C TYR A 81 0.80 8.07 15.57
N PHE A 82 -0.40 7.66 15.96
CA PHE A 82 -1.44 8.56 16.44
C PHE A 82 -1.23 8.83 17.94
N LYS A 83 -1.07 10.10 18.29
CA LYS A 83 -0.79 10.54 19.67
C LYS A 83 -2.04 10.93 20.43
N ALA A 84 -3.10 11.33 19.74
CA ALA A 84 -4.35 11.69 20.37
C ALA A 84 -4.95 10.50 21.13
N GLU A 85 -5.57 10.76 22.27
CA GLU A 85 -6.22 9.70 23.07
C GLU A 85 -7.57 9.31 22.49
N SER A 86 -8.37 10.28 22.06
CA SER A 86 -9.69 10.05 21.50
C SER A 86 -9.64 9.54 20.06
N TYR A 87 -10.65 8.78 19.65
CA TYR A 87 -10.80 8.34 18.26
C TYR A 87 -10.97 9.52 17.29
N GLU A 88 -11.70 10.54 17.71
CA GLU A 88 -11.88 11.76 16.92
C GLU A 88 -10.53 12.48 16.70
N GLY A 89 -9.74 12.65 17.76
CA GLY A 89 -8.40 13.22 17.68
C GLY A 89 -7.48 12.43 16.75
N LYS A 90 -7.49 11.09 16.83
CA LYS A 90 -6.73 10.23 15.91
C LYS A 90 -7.19 10.41 14.45
N GLY A 91 -8.50 10.57 14.23
CA GLY A 91 -9.06 10.85 12.92
C GLY A 91 -8.59 12.20 12.35
N LEU A 92 -8.51 13.22 13.19
CA LEU A 92 -7.97 14.53 12.82
C LEU A 92 -6.47 14.46 12.49
N GLU A 93 -5.69 13.73 13.28
CA GLU A 93 -4.28 13.48 12.98
C GLU A 93 -4.09 12.75 11.65
N PHE A 94 -4.89 11.72 11.38
CA PHE A 94 -4.88 10.99 10.11
C PHE A 94 -5.21 11.92 8.94
N ARG A 95 -6.26 12.72 9.07
CA ARG A 95 -6.64 13.72 8.06
C ARG A 95 -5.49 14.69 7.77
N ASP A 96 -4.89 15.28 8.81
CA ASP A 96 -3.95 16.38 8.65
C ASP A 96 -2.55 15.92 8.23
N ARG A 97 -2.12 14.73 8.68
CA ARG A 97 -0.78 14.21 8.40
C ARG A 97 -0.70 13.31 7.18
N ILE A 98 -1.81 12.70 6.74
CA ILE A 98 -1.83 11.72 5.65
C ILE A 98 -2.76 12.17 4.52
N VAL A 99 -4.04 12.38 4.82
CA VAL A 99 -5.03 12.67 3.76
C VAL A 99 -4.78 14.00 3.07
N LYS A 100 -4.62 15.06 3.85
CA LYS A 100 -4.40 16.40 3.29
C LYS A 100 -3.14 16.49 2.42
N PRO A 101 -1.96 16.03 2.87
CA PRO A 101 -0.76 16.07 2.05
C PRO A 101 -0.86 15.27 0.76
N LEU A 102 -1.57 14.14 0.76
CA LEU A 102 -1.70 13.28 -0.42
C LEU A 102 -2.73 13.80 -1.43
N PHE A 103 -3.89 14.25 -0.96
CA PHE A 103 -5.04 14.54 -1.83
C PHE A 103 -5.25 16.02 -2.09
N PHE A 104 -4.73 16.89 -1.24
CA PHE A 104 -4.97 18.33 -1.30
C PHE A 104 -3.67 19.14 -1.36
N ASN A 105 -2.63 18.55 -1.95
CA ASN A 105 -1.37 19.24 -2.09
C ASN A 105 -1.44 20.27 -3.21
N PRO A 106 -1.11 21.55 -2.94
CA PRO A 106 -1.09 22.60 -3.95
C PRO A 106 -0.06 22.39 -5.06
N LEU A 107 0.94 21.53 -4.86
CA LEU A 107 1.93 21.19 -5.88
C LEU A 107 1.40 20.19 -6.92
N ASN A 108 0.24 19.59 -6.68
CA ASN A 108 -0.39 18.64 -7.58
C ASN A 108 -1.88 18.94 -7.66
N SER A 109 -2.22 19.99 -8.43
CA SER A 109 -3.60 20.47 -8.60
C SER A 109 -4.46 19.56 -9.47
N ASP A 110 -3.83 18.71 -10.27
CA ASP A 110 -4.52 17.81 -11.19
C ASP A 110 -4.85 16.50 -10.50
N VAL A 111 -5.96 16.47 -9.77
CA VAL A 111 -6.43 15.28 -9.07
C VAL A 111 -6.83 14.21 -10.08
N SER A 112 -6.10 13.12 -10.06
CA SER A 112 -6.41 11.88 -10.75
C SER A 112 -7.04 10.88 -9.78
N PRO A 113 -7.79 9.87 -10.24
CA PRO A 113 -8.35 8.84 -9.38
C PRO A 113 -7.24 8.09 -8.62
N PHE A 114 -7.15 8.37 -7.34
CA PHE A 114 -6.18 7.79 -6.41
C PHE A 114 -6.89 6.98 -5.34
N TYR A 115 -6.46 5.74 -5.17
CA TYR A 115 -6.98 4.86 -4.15
C TYR A 115 -5.95 4.68 -3.05
N LEU A 116 -6.28 5.12 -1.84
CA LEU A 116 -5.47 4.88 -0.65
C LEU A 116 -6.10 3.77 0.19
N TYR A 117 -5.42 2.65 0.30
CA TYR A 117 -5.81 1.56 1.18
C TYR A 117 -4.98 1.63 2.46
N VAL A 118 -5.64 1.74 3.60
CA VAL A 118 -4.98 1.90 4.90
C VAL A 118 -5.26 0.71 5.79
N ASN A 119 -4.19 0.16 6.38
CA ASN A 119 -4.25 -0.81 7.46
C ASN A 119 -3.53 -0.24 8.68
N VAL A 120 -4.21 -0.18 9.81
CA VAL A 120 -3.61 0.27 11.08
C VAL A 120 -3.13 -0.97 11.84
N THR A 121 -1.92 -1.41 11.49
CA THR A 121 -1.29 -2.62 12.07
C THR A 121 0.22 -2.56 11.87
N THR A 122 0.94 -3.50 12.48
CA THR A 122 2.40 -3.63 12.33
C THR A 122 2.79 -5.05 11.95
N ALA A 123 3.99 -5.19 11.37
CA ALA A 123 4.59 -6.50 11.08
C ALA A 123 4.66 -7.39 12.34
N GLU A 124 4.98 -6.79 13.49
CA GLU A 124 5.06 -7.51 14.77
C GLU A 124 3.70 -8.08 15.20
N ILE A 125 2.63 -7.29 15.06
CA ILE A 125 1.27 -7.76 15.36
C ILE A 125 0.91 -8.93 14.46
N LEU A 126 1.15 -8.84 13.16
CA LEU A 126 0.84 -9.92 12.23
C LEU A 126 1.65 -11.19 12.51
N ARG A 127 2.93 -11.07 12.84
CA ARG A 127 3.75 -12.22 13.29
C ARG A 127 3.18 -12.87 14.54
N LYS A 128 2.69 -12.08 15.50
CA LYS A 128 2.01 -12.60 16.71
C LYS A 128 0.70 -13.31 16.38
N VAL A 129 -0.09 -12.78 15.46
CA VAL A 129 -1.33 -13.39 14.95
C VAL A 129 -1.03 -14.76 14.34
N LEU A 130 -0.01 -14.86 13.47
CA LEU A 130 0.38 -16.15 12.87
C LEU A 130 0.92 -17.14 13.89
N LYS A 131 1.71 -16.67 14.87
CA LYS A 131 2.30 -17.54 15.91
C LYS A 131 1.26 -18.09 16.89
N ASN A 132 0.27 -17.30 17.25
CA ASN A 132 -0.78 -17.69 18.19
C ASN A 132 -2.14 -17.08 17.82
N PRO A 133 -2.81 -17.64 16.80
CA PRO A 133 -4.10 -17.12 16.33
C PRO A 133 -5.16 -17.11 17.44
N LYS A 134 -5.20 -18.12 18.28
CA LYS A 134 -6.18 -18.22 19.38
C LYS A 134 -6.10 -17.06 20.35
N LYS A 135 -4.90 -16.51 20.58
CA LYS A 135 -4.70 -15.38 21.49
C LYS A 135 -4.96 -14.02 20.82
N TYR A 136 -4.49 -13.83 19.58
CA TYR A 136 -4.47 -12.52 18.91
C TYR A 136 -5.59 -12.32 17.89
N ALA A 137 -6.29 -13.39 17.52
CA ALA A 137 -7.48 -13.41 16.72
C ALA A 137 -8.46 -14.48 17.24
N PRO A 138 -8.98 -14.32 18.48
CA PRO A 138 -9.74 -15.37 19.18
C PRO A 138 -11.02 -15.78 18.47
N SER A 139 -11.57 -14.92 17.62
CA SER A 139 -12.71 -15.24 16.75
C SER A 139 -12.33 -16.01 15.48
N GLY A 140 -11.03 -16.32 15.27
CA GLY A 140 -10.52 -16.90 14.02
C GLY A 140 -10.44 -15.90 12.86
N VAL A 141 -10.64 -14.61 13.14
CA VAL A 141 -10.73 -13.58 12.12
C VAL A 141 -9.79 -12.42 12.45
N TYR A 142 -8.94 -12.05 11.49
CA TYR A 142 -8.12 -10.84 11.51
C TYR A 142 -8.27 -10.14 10.17
N ILE A 143 -9.17 -9.16 10.13
CA ILE A 143 -9.54 -8.49 8.88
C ILE A 143 -8.49 -7.46 8.48
N MET A 144 -8.09 -7.52 7.22
CA MET A 144 -7.23 -6.52 6.56
C MET A 144 -7.85 -6.06 5.26
N ARG A 145 -7.50 -4.83 4.86
CA ARG A 145 -7.87 -4.33 3.54
C ARG A 145 -6.72 -4.58 2.57
N ILE A 146 -6.99 -5.42 1.56
CA ILE A 146 -6.02 -5.78 0.53
C ILE A 146 -6.69 -5.59 -0.83
N HIS A 147 -6.05 -4.90 -1.76
CA HIS A 147 -6.58 -4.62 -3.09
C HIS A 147 -8.00 -4.03 -3.10
N GLY A 148 -8.35 -3.25 -2.07
CA GLY A 148 -9.69 -2.66 -1.95
C GLY A 148 -10.76 -3.59 -1.39
N THR A 149 -10.45 -4.86 -1.11
CA THR A 149 -11.35 -5.82 -0.47
C THR A 149 -10.95 -6.06 0.98
N PHE A 150 -11.92 -6.45 1.80
CA PHE A 150 -11.66 -6.92 3.15
C PHE A 150 -11.44 -8.43 3.12
N VAL A 151 -10.32 -8.87 3.64
CA VAL A 151 -9.94 -10.27 3.67
C VAL A 151 -9.54 -10.68 5.09
N ASN A 152 -9.77 -11.94 5.43
CA ASN A 152 -9.20 -12.49 6.65
C ASN A 152 -7.74 -12.86 6.39
N PHE A 153 -6.82 -12.23 7.12
CA PHE A 153 -5.38 -12.46 6.99
C PHE A 153 -4.99 -13.92 7.21
N LEU A 154 -5.71 -14.63 8.07
CA LEU A 154 -5.45 -16.04 8.36
C LEU A 154 -5.78 -16.99 7.22
N ASP A 155 -6.66 -16.59 6.30
CA ASP A 155 -7.07 -17.39 5.15
C ASP A 155 -6.18 -17.17 3.92
N LEU A 156 -5.26 -16.21 3.98
CA LEU A 156 -4.34 -15.91 2.89
C LEU A 156 -3.25 -16.99 2.77
N SER A 157 -2.75 -17.19 1.54
CA SER A 157 -1.60 -18.05 1.33
C SER A 157 -0.37 -17.57 2.09
N PRO A 158 0.52 -18.45 2.55
CA PRO A 158 1.73 -18.07 3.27
C PRO A 158 2.59 -17.05 2.52
N ALA A 159 2.66 -17.13 1.20
CA ALA A 159 3.40 -16.18 0.38
C ALA A 159 2.85 -14.76 0.50
N ILE A 160 1.52 -14.60 0.44
CA ILE A 160 0.86 -13.30 0.60
C ILE A 160 1.00 -12.80 2.03
N GLN A 161 0.84 -13.64 3.03
CA GLN A 161 1.04 -13.27 4.44
C GLN A 161 2.46 -12.73 4.68
N GLN A 162 3.48 -13.38 4.14
CA GLN A 162 4.86 -12.94 4.27
C GLN A 162 5.14 -11.64 3.49
N ASP A 163 4.56 -11.46 2.32
CA ASP A 163 4.65 -10.19 1.59
C ASP A 163 4.09 -9.02 2.40
N ILE A 164 2.90 -9.19 2.95
CA ILE A 164 2.26 -8.15 3.78
C ILE A 164 3.12 -7.82 5.00
N ILE A 165 3.66 -8.82 5.68
CA ILE A 165 4.52 -8.64 6.85
C ILE A 165 5.79 -7.86 6.46
N LYS A 166 6.45 -8.23 5.36
CA LYS A 166 7.65 -7.53 4.88
C LYS A 166 7.39 -6.06 4.56
N ARG A 167 6.23 -5.75 3.97
CA ARG A 167 5.83 -4.36 3.64
C ARG A 167 5.57 -3.50 4.87
N LEU A 168 5.13 -4.12 5.96
CA LEU A 168 4.85 -3.45 7.23
C LEU A 168 6.07 -3.37 8.15
N ASP A 169 7.20 -3.93 7.76
CA ASP A 169 8.44 -3.83 8.55
C ASP A 169 8.96 -2.39 8.60
N PRO A 170 9.42 -1.90 9.75
CA PRO A 170 9.95 -0.53 9.88
C PRO A 170 11.10 -0.18 8.92
N GLY A 171 11.90 -1.16 8.49
CA GLY A 171 12.94 -1.01 7.48
C GLY A 171 12.44 -1.04 6.03
N SER A 172 11.13 -1.08 5.81
CA SER A 172 10.53 -1.14 4.48
C SER A 172 9.75 0.13 4.13
N THR A 173 8.70 0.00 3.32
CA THR A 173 7.85 1.11 2.86
C THR A 173 6.82 1.57 3.88
N SER A 174 6.67 0.87 4.99
CA SER A 174 5.71 1.18 6.06
C SER A 174 6.42 1.66 7.31
N MET A 175 5.76 2.50 8.07
CA MET A 175 6.21 2.88 9.41
C MET A 175 5.63 1.98 10.48
#